data_c4c1a822c35b3616a764f0ce459be347
#
_entry.id   c4c1a822c35b3616a764f0ce459be347
#
_cell.length_a   1.000
_cell.length_b   1.000
_cell.length_c   1.000
_cell.angle_alpha   90.00
_cell.angle_beta   90.00
_cell.angle_gamma   90.00
#
_symmetry.space_group_name_H-M   'P 1'
#
loop_
_entity.id
_entity.type
_entity.pdbx_description
1 polymer ?
#
loop_
_entity_poly.entity_id
_entity_poly.type
_entity_poly.pdbx_seq_one_letter_code
_entity_poly.pdbx_strand_id
1 'polypeptide(L)'
;ARRYDVSKVGRYKFNKKLDIWSRLNGQTLAQPVTDPMTGEIIAMNGETINRAKAHEISSRGVSRAVIDVNGREVVVFSNGMVDMAKFVDFDPAQYGIKEKVSFSVLREMLETVPADGWEEAIEARRSDLIPMHITKDDILASINYLCCMVQGAGTKDCDAWGYMKNA
;
A
#
# COMPACT_ATOMS: atom_id res chain seq x y z
N ALA A 1 -2.29 -5.37 26.20
CA ALA A 1 -3.33 -5.31 25.15
C ALA A 1 -3.25 -6.58 24.31
N ARG A 2 -4.34 -7.35 24.23
CA ARG A 2 -4.41 -8.50 23.32
C ARG A 2 -4.31 -7.97 21.90
N ARG A 3 -3.27 -8.38 21.17
CA ARG A 3 -3.16 -8.14 19.73
C ARG A 3 -4.12 -9.11 19.03
N TYR A 4 -4.97 -8.59 18.17
CA TYR A 4 -5.76 -9.44 17.29
C TYR A 4 -4.87 -9.93 16.15
N ASP A 5 -4.63 -11.22 16.11
CA ASP A 5 -3.92 -11.84 15.01
C ASP A 5 -4.79 -11.87 13.76
N VAL A 6 -4.22 -11.42 12.65
CA VAL A 6 -4.86 -11.47 11.35
C VAL A 6 -4.40 -12.74 10.65
N SER A 7 -5.32 -13.56 10.17
CA SER A 7 -4.96 -14.72 9.34
C SER A 7 -4.26 -14.27 8.05
N LYS A 8 -3.52 -15.19 7.39
CA LYS A 8 -2.90 -14.91 6.08
C LYS A 8 -3.91 -14.39 5.07
N VAL A 9 -5.11 -14.96 5.04
CA VAL A 9 -6.21 -14.51 4.17
C VAL A 9 -6.68 -13.12 4.55
N GLY A 10 -6.79 -12.82 5.84
CA GLY A 10 -7.14 -11.49 6.34
C GLY A 10 -6.11 -10.45 5.94
N ARG A 11 -4.83 -10.74 6.12
CA ARG A 11 -3.73 -9.85 5.70
C ARG A 11 -3.77 -9.60 4.19
N TYR A 12 -3.98 -10.61 3.38
CA TYR A 12 -4.12 -10.47 1.93
C TYR A 12 -5.30 -9.55 1.55
N LYS A 13 -6.46 -9.76 2.17
CA LYS A 13 -7.65 -8.94 1.91
C LYS A 13 -7.44 -7.47 2.30
N PHE A 14 -6.84 -7.20 3.46
CA PHE A 14 -6.48 -5.85 3.89
C PHE A 14 -5.53 -5.19 2.89
N ASN A 15 -4.46 -5.86 2.52
CA ASN A 15 -3.48 -5.33 1.58
C ASN A 15 -4.10 -5.01 0.22
N LYS A 16 -4.97 -5.88 -0.28
CA LYS A 16 -5.67 -5.67 -1.55
C LYS A 16 -6.63 -4.48 -1.50
N LYS A 17 -7.40 -4.36 -0.41
CA LYS A 17 -8.40 -3.31 -0.26
C LYS A 17 -7.79 -1.95 0.03
N LEU A 18 -6.72 -1.91 0.81
CA LEU A 18 -6.06 -0.69 1.26
C LEU A 18 -4.93 -0.25 0.33
N ASP A 19 -4.74 -0.92 -0.79
CA ASP A 19 -3.81 -0.49 -1.84
C ASP A 19 -4.27 0.86 -2.43
N ILE A 20 -3.33 1.75 -2.68
CA ILE A 20 -3.61 3.11 -3.15
C ILE A 20 -4.18 3.15 -4.58
N TRP A 21 -3.84 2.18 -5.42
CA TRP A 21 -4.18 2.21 -6.84
C TRP A 21 -5.68 2.34 -7.11
N SER A 22 -6.51 1.66 -6.35
CA SER A 22 -7.97 1.66 -6.55
C SER A 22 -8.59 3.04 -6.32
N ARG A 23 -7.99 3.85 -5.47
CA ARG A 23 -8.43 5.21 -5.17
C ARG A 23 -7.81 6.26 -6.07
N LEU A 24 -6.72 5.94 -6.77
CA LEU A 24 -6.08 6.80 -7.77
C LEU A 24 -6.65 6.61 -9.17
N ASN A 25 -7.12 5.41 -9.50
CA ASN A 25 -7.63 5.10 -10.84
C ASN A 25 -8.81 6.00 -11.23
N GLY A 26 -8.67 6.72 -12.33
CA GLY A 26 -9.66 7.66 -12.83
C GLY A 26 -9.67 9.03 -12.14
N GLN A 27 -8.78 9.26 -11.18
CA GLN A 27 -8.68 10.52 -10.44
C GLN A 27 -7.63 11.45 -11.05
N THR A 28 -7.80 12.75 -10.81
CA THR A 28 -6.83 13.78 -11.20
C THR A 28 -5.98 14.15 -9.99
N LEU A 29 -4.67 14.22 -10.17
CA LEU A 29 -3.74 14.60 -9.10
C LEU A 29 -3.83 16.11 -8.81
N ALA A 30 -3.89 16.45 -7.52
CA ALA A 30 -3.76 17.83 -7.05
C ALA A 30 -2.30 18.21 -6.74
N GLN A 31 -1.44 17.23 -6.51
CA GLN A 31 -0.01 17.41 -6.26
C GLN A 31 0.79 16.36 -7.04
N PRO A 32 2.06 16.64 -7.39
CA PRO A 32 2.92 15.66 -8.01
C PRO A 32 3.13 14.43 -7.11
N VAL A 33 3.27 13.26 -7.74
CA VAL A 33 3.63 12.01 -7.08
C VAL A 33 5.07 11.68 -7.42
N THR A 34 5.87 11.45 -6.39
CA THR A 34 7.30 11.12 -6.52
C THR A 34 7.58 9.70 -6.04
N ASP A 35 8.58 9.08 -6.66
CA ASP A 35 9.11 7.81 -6.21
C ASP A 35 9.82 7.99 -4.85
N PRO A 36 9.39 7.28 -3.79
CA PRO A 36 9.97 7.44 -2.46
C PRO A 36 11.41 6.93 -2.34
N MET A 37 11.88 6.11 -3.28
CA MET A 37 13.25 5.61 -3.30
C MET A 37 14.20 6.52 -4.07
N THR A 38 13.77 7.08 -5.20
CA THR A 38 14.63 7.84 -6.11
C THR A 38 14.35 9.35 -6.10
N GLY A 39 13.17 9.77 -5.63
CA GLY A 39 12.72 11.16 -5.73
C GLY A 39 12.26 11.58 -7.13
N GLU A 40 12.27 10.66 -8.11
CA GLU A 40 11.80 10.92 -9.47
C GLU A 40 10.29 11.20 -9.48
N ILE A 41 9.87 12.18 -10.28
CA ILE A 41 8.45 12.47 -10.47
C ILE A 41 7.83 11.39 -11.35
N ILE A 42 6.85 10.65 -10.79
CA ILE A 42 6.12 9.61 -11.52
C ILE A 42 4.94 10.23 -12.29
N ALA A 43 4.25 11.16 -11.66
CA ALA A 43 3.10 11.83 -12.24
C ALA A 43 3.01 13.28 -11.73
N MET A 44 2.53 14.19 -12.60
CA MET A 44 2.42 15.61 -12.31
C MET A 44 1.03 15.95 -11.77
N ASN A 45 0.94 17.08 -11.05
CA ASN A 45 -0.35 17.66 -10.71
C ASN A 45 -1.16 17.99 -11.99
N GLY A 46 -2.47 17.79 -11.91
CA GLY A 46 -3.38 17.94 -13.06
C GLY A 46 -3.45 16.73 -13.99
N GLU A 47 -2.59 15.74 -13.81
CA GLU A 47 -2.61 14.49 -14.58
C GLU A 47 -3.75 13.59 -14.10
N THR A 48 -4.54 13.07 -15.05
CA THR A 48 -5.57 12.06 -14.77
C THR A 48 -4.93 10.67 -14.80
N ILE A 49 -5.06 9.94 -13.70
CA ILE A 49 -4.40 8.66 -13.50
C ILE A 49 -5.25 7.52 -14.08
N ASN A 50 -4.73 6.82 -15.07
CA ASN A 50 -5.34 5.59 -15.56
C ASN A 50 -4.94 4.37 -14.70
N ARG A 51 -5.56 3.23 -14.95
CA ARG A 51 -5.31 2.01 -14.19
C ARG A 51 -3.85 1.58 -14.20
N ALA A 52 -3.19 1.63 -15.35
CA ALA A 52 -1.79 1.23 -15.49
C ALA A 52 -0.86 2.14 -14.68
N LYS A 53 -1.10 3.46 -14.73
CA LYS A 53 -0.35 4.44 -13.96
C LYS A 53 -0.62 4.30 -12.46
N ALA A 54 -1.85 4.04 -12.06
CA ALA A 54 -2.20 3.79 -10.66
C ALA A 54 -1.45 2.58 -10.09
N HIS A 55 -1.35 1.49 -10.83
CA HIS A 55 -0.57 0.32 -10.44
C HIS A 55 0.94 0.60 -10.43
N GLU A 56 1.46 1.38 -11.36
CA GLU A 56 2.85 1.82 -11.37
C GLU A 56 3.17 2.61 -10.09
N ILE A 57 2.36 3.59 -9.74
CA ILE A 57 2.51 4.40 -8.53
C ILE A 57 2.51 3.51 -7.28
N SER A 58 1.56 2.61 -7.16
CA SER A 58 1.48 1.67 -6.05
C SER A 58 2.72 0.75 -5.97
N SER A 59 3.18 0.22 -7.10
CA SER A 59 4.31 -0.72 -7.15
C SER A 59 5.65 -0.07 -6.77
N ARG A 60 5.77 1.24 -6.89
CA ARG A 60 6.98 1.99 -6.49
C ARG A 60 7.04 2.35 -5.01
N GLY A 61 6.04 1.94 -4.22
CA GLY A 61 6.01 2.15 -2.78
C GLY A 61 5.39 3.48 -2.35
N VAL A 62 4.71 4.19 -3.24
CA VAL A 62 3.97 5.40 -2.90
C VAL A 62 2.79 5.03 -2.00
N SER A 63 2.77 5.60 -0.80
CA SER A 63 1.73 5.34 0.20
C SER A 63 0.80 6.52 0.43
N ARG A 64 1.10 7.68 -0.15
CA ARG A 64 0.32 8.91 -0.02
C ARG A 64 0.27 9.66 -1.34
N ALA A 65 -0.92 10.12 -1.69
CA ALA A 65 -1.13 11.03 -2.82
C ALA A 65 -2.24 12.02 -2.51
N VAL A 66 -2.27 13.15 -3.21
CA VAL A 66 -3.34 14.14 -3.10
C VAL A 66 -4.05 14.22 -4.45
N ILE A 67 -5.35 13.97 -4.44
CA ILE A 67 -6.21 14.03 -5.63
C ILE A 67 -7.15 15.21 -5.56
N ASP A 68 -7.59 15.68 -6.72
CA ASP A 68 -8.63 16.70 -6.85
C ASP A 68 -9.98 16.00 -7.08
N VAL A 69 -10.92 16.21 -6.17
CA VAL A 69 -12.29 15.73 -6.29
C VAL A 69 -13.22 16.95 -6.28
N ASN A 70 -13.72 17.35 -7.43
CA ASN A 70 -14.63 18.48 -7.60
C ASN A 70 -14.09 19.81 -6.99
N GLY A 71 -12.80 20.09 -7.22
CA GLY A 71 -12.13 21.29 -6.71
C GLY A 71 -11.69 21.21 -5.25
N ARG A 72 -11.81 20.03 -4.61
CA ARG A 72 -11.32 19.76 -3.26
C ARG A 72 -10.11 18.85 -3.30
N GLU A 73 -9.09 19.21 -2.56
CA GLU A 73 -7.94 18.33 -2.33
C GLU A 73 -8.30 17.21 -1.33
N VAL A 74 -8.16 15.98 -1.76
CA VAL A 74 -8.39 14.79 -0.95
C VAL A 74 -7.11 14.01 -0.83
N VAL A 75 -6.66 13.77 0.39
CA VAL A 75 -5.48 12.97 0.66
C VAL A 75 -5.86 11.49 0.68
N VAL A 76 -5.09 10.68 -0.05
CA VAL A 76 -5.25 9.23 -0.15
C VAL A 76 -4.06 8.56 0.49
N PHE A 77 -4.31 7.62 1.42
CA PHE A 77 -3.29 6.80 2.08
C PHE A 77 -3.50 5.32 1.81
N SER A 78 -2.41 4.59 1.62
CA SER A 78 -2.40 3.13 1.68
C SER A 78 -1.92 2.64 3.05
N ASN A 79 -1.97 1.33 3.28
CA ASN A 79 -1.37 0.72 4.46
C ASN A 79 0.14 0.45 4.32
N GLY A 80 0.79 0.94 3.27
CA GLY A 80 2.24 0.87 3.06
C GLY A 80 2.78 -0.52 2.74
N MET A 81 1.95 -1.44 2.26
CA MET A 81 2.36 -2.79 1.87
C MET A 81 2.66 -2.86 0.37
N VAL A 82 3.80 -3.46 0.04
CA VAL A 82 4.32 -3.54 -1.34
C VAL A 82 4.72 -4.96 -1.72
N ASP A 83 4.85 -5.21 -3.03
CA ASP A 83 5.45 -6.43 -3.55
C ASP A 83 6.98 -6.32 -3.49
N MET A 84 7.59 -7.17 -2.66
CA MET A 84 9.04 -7.18 -2.46
C MET A 84 9.82 -7.43 -3.74
N ALA A 85 9.27 -8.22 -4.67
CA ALA A 85 9.94 -8.55 -5.93
C ALA A 85 10.22 -7.33 -6.82
N LYS A 86 9.53 -6.21 -6.58
CA LYS A 86 9.78 -4.95 -7.32
C LYS A 86 11.00 -4.17 -6.83
N PHE A 87 11.58 -4.55 -5.70
CA PHE A 87 12.66 -3.80 -5.04
C PHE A 87 13.96 -4.59 -4.89
N VAL A 88 13.92 -5.90 -5.08
CA VAL A 88 15.09 -6.79 -4.95
C VAL A 88 15.39 -7.49 -6.28
N ASP A 89 16.60 -7.97 -6.44
CA ASP A 89 17.10 -8.65 -7.63
C ASP A 89 16.98 -10.19 -7.57
N PHE A 90 16.39 -10.71 -6.51
CA PHE A 90 16.12 -12.14 -6.29
C PHE A 90 14.62 -12.41 -6.17
N ASP A 91 14.21 -13.68 -6.29
CA ASP A 91 12.82 -14.09 -6.06
C ASP A 91 12.55 -14.23 -4.55
N PRO A 92 11.69 -13.37 -3.94
CA PRO A 92 11.38 -13.46 -2.52
C PRO A 92 10.75 -14.80 -2.10
N ALA A 93 10.13 -15.52 -3.03
CA ALA A 93 9.52 -16.82 -2.76
C ALA A 93 10.53 -17.87 -2.30
N GLN A 94 11.80 -17.76 -2.70
CA GLN A 94 12.87 -18.67 -2.24
C GLN A 94 13.12 -18.56 -0.73
N TYR A 95 12.79 -17.41 -0.12
CA TYR A 95 12.86 -17.20 1.34
C TYR A 95 11.48 -17.28 2.00
N GLY A 96 10.49 -17.83 1.31
CA GLY A 96 9.13 -18.02 1.83
C GLY A 96 8.29 -16.76 1.89
N ILE A 97 8.68 -15.67 1.22
CA ILE A 97 7.91 -14.43 1.09
C ILE A 97 7.03 -14.52 -0.15
N LYS A 98 5.73 -14.68 0.06
CA LYS A 98 4.72 -14.74 -1.01
C LYS A 98 3.68 -13.62 -0.90
N GLU A 99 3.60 -13.00 0.26
CA GLU A 99 2.70 -11.90 0.57
C GLU A 99 3.39 -10.56 0.32
N LYS A 100 2.60 -9.49 0.28
CA LYS A 100 3.13 -8.13 0.33
C LYS A 100 3.82 -7.88 1.68
N VAL A 101 4.84 -7.04 1.66
CA VAL A 101 5.65 -6.70 2.83
C VAL A 101 5.53 -5.22 3.17
N SER A 102 5.83 -4.85 4.41
CA SER A 102 5.91 -3.46 4.84
C SER A 102 7.01 -2.72 4.10
N PHE A 103 6.66 -1.66 3.37
CA PHE A 103 7.62 -0.86 2.62
C PHE A 103 8.63 -0.17 3.53
N SER A 104 8.21 0.34 4.69
CA SER A 104 9.12 1.01 5.63
C SER A 104 10.21 0.08 6.16
N VAL A 105 9.84 -1.16 6.47
CA VAL A 105 10.80 -2.19 6.91
C VAL A 105 11.70 -2.63 5.76
N LEU A 106 11.12 -2.86 4.58
CA LEU A 106 11.89 -3.24 3.39
C LEU A 106 12.91 -2.15 3.01
N ARG A 107 12.51 -0.89 3.04
CA ARG A 107 13.40 0.24 2.74
C ARG A 107 14.60 0.29 3.68
N GLU A 108 14.37 0.13 4.97
CA GLU A 108 15.45 0.04 5.97
C GLU A 108 16.38 -1.14 5.68
N MET A 109 15.84 -2.30 5.32
CA MET A 109 16.62 -3.48 4.95
C MET A 109 17.44 -3.26 3.67
N LEU A 110 16.88 -2.60 2.66
CA LEU A 110 17.61 -2.27 1.42
C LEU A 110 18.83 -1.37 1.68
N GLU A 111 18.78 -0.54 2.71
CA GLU A 111 19.89 0.33 3.10
C GLU A 111 20.94 -0.38 3.96
N THR A 112 20.57 -1.41 4.72
CA THR A 112 21.40 -1.99 5.78
C THR A 112 21.84 -3.42 5.53
N VAL A 113 21.13 -4.21 4.72
CA VAL A 113 21.40 -5.63 4.50
C VAL A 113 22.37 -5.79 3.32
N PRO A 114 23.53 -6.48 3.53
CA PRO A 114 24.42 -6.80 2.43
C PRO A 114 23.81 -7.85 1.48
N ALA A 115 24.33 -7.95 0.26
CA ALA A 115 23.79 -8.80 -0.79
C ALA A 115 23.68 -10.29 -0.41
N ASP A 116 24.58 -10.77 0.43
CA ASP A 116 24.65 -12.15 0.93
C ASP A 116 23.94 -12.39 2.29
N GLY A 117 23.39 -11.32 2.89
CA GLY A 117 22.75 -11.37 4.22
C GLY A 117 21.23 -11.44 4.23
N TRP A 118 20.60 -11.55 3.07
CA TRP A 118 19.14 -11.44 2.97
C TRP A 118 18.36 -12.57 3.65
N GLU A 119 18.86 -13.80 3.60
CA GLU A 119 18.19 -14.94 4.23
C GLU A 119 18.04 -14.74 5.73
N GLU A 120 19.15 -14.42 6.41
CA GLU A 120 19.15 -14.17 7.85
C GLU A 120 18.34 -12.94 8.23
N ALA A 121 18.46 -11.86 7.46
CA ALA A 121 17.72 -10.62 7.69
C ALA A 121 16.21 -10.78 7.55
N ILE A 122 15.76 -11.51 6.53
CA ILE A 122 14.34 -11.83 6.34
C ILE A 122 13.82 -12.67 7.49
N GLU A 123 14.57 -13.69 7.91
CA GLU A 123 14.15 -14.57 9.00
C GLU A 123 14.06 -13.78 10.32
N ALA A 124 15.04 -12.94 10.60
CA ALA A 124 15.07 -12.11 11.81
C ALA A 124 13.93 -11.07 11.86
N ARG A 125 13.51 -10.56 10.71
CA ARG A 125 12.50 -9.48 10.61
C ARG A 125 11.20 -9.89 9.94
N ARG A 126 10.94 -11.17 9.79
CA ARG A 126 9.75 -11.69 9.12
C ARG A 126 8.45 -11.15 9.71
N SER A 127 8.35 -11.06 11.02
CA SER A 127 7.16 -10.55 11.72
C SER A 127 6.93 -9.04 11.51
N ASP A 128 8.00 -8.29 11.24
CA ASP A 128 7.92 -6.86 10.93
C ASP A 128 7.59 -6.65 9.45
N LEU A 129 8.17 -7.47 8.56
CA LEU A 129 7.89 -7.44 7.13
C LEU A 129 6.44 -7.80 6.82
N ILE A 130 5.94 -8.88 7.43
CA ILE A 130 4.58 -9.37 7.23
C ILE A 130 3.86 -9.38 8.58
N PRO A 131 3.34 -8.23 9.03
CA PRO A 131 2.66 -8.15 10.32
C PRO A 131 1.36 -8.96 10.29
N MET A 132 1.21 -9.89 11.21
CA MET A 132 0.02 -10.73 11.39
C MET A 132 -0.96 -10.12 12.40
N HIS A 133 -0.81 -8.85 12.71
CA HIS A 133 -1.73 -8.06 13.54
C HIS A 133 -2.16 -6.80 12.79
N ILE A 134 -3.23 -6.16 13.25
CA ILE A 134 -3.68 -4.89 12.70
C ILE A 134 -2.68 -3.80 13.11
N THR A 135 -2.09 -3.13 12.12
CA THR A 135 -1.14 -2.05 12.32
C THR A 135 -1.83 -0.69 12.40
N LYS A 136 -1.09 0.33 12.86
CA LYS A 136 -1.59 1.72 12.81
C LYS A 136 -1.87 2.16 11.38
N ASP A 137 -1.02 1.74 10.44
CA ASP A 137 -1.19 2.07 9.02
C ASP A 137 -2.44 1.42 8.44
N ASP A 138 -2.78 0.18 8.83
CA ASP A 138 -4.04 -0.46 8.45
C ASP A 138 -5.25 0.36 8.94
N ILE A 139 -5.22 0.85 10.17
CA ILE A 139 -6.30 1.65 10.76
C ILE A 139 -6.44 2.98 10.04
N LEU A 140 -5.34 3.71 9.85
CA LEU A 140 -5.33 5.00 9.18
C LEU A 140 -5.79 4.87 7.72
N ALA A 141 -5.31 3.87 7.01
CA ALA A 141 -5.72 3.60 5.64
C ALA A 141 -7.19 3.19 5.54
N SER A 142 -7.71 2.45 6.51
CA SER A 142 -9.13 2.06 6.56
C SER A 142 -10.04 3.27 6.78
N ILE A 143 -9.70 4.16 7.69
CA ILE A 143 -10.43 5.41 7.93
C ILE A 143 -10.38 6.29 6.67
N ASN A 144 -9.20 6.44 6.08
CA ASN A 144 -9.02 7.20 4.86
C ASN A 144 -9.82 6.62 3.69
N TYR A 145 -9.86 5.30 3.54
CA TYR A 145 -10.67 4.62 2.54
C TYR A 145 -12.16 5.00 2.66
N LEU A 146 -12.70 4.98 3.87
CA LEU A 146 -14.10 5.38 4.12
C LEU A 146 -14.33 6.86 3.81
N CYS A 147 -13.41 7.74 4.22
CA CYS A 147 -13.48 9.17 3.91
C CYS A 147 -13.44 9.44 2.40
N CYS A 148 -12.57 8.74 1.67
CA CYS A 148 -12.49 8.85 0.22
C CYS A 148 -13.80 8.40 -0.46
N MET A 149 -14.41 7.32 0.00
CA MET A 149 -15.70 6.84 -0.54
C MET A 149 -16.82 7.87 -0.33
N VAL A 150 -16.89 8.49 0.83
CA VAL A 150 -17.88 9.54 1.14
C VAL A 150 -17.69 10.75 0.22
N GLN A 151 -16.44 11.07 -0.14
CA GLN A 151 -16.08 12.19 -1.02
C GLN A 151 -16.17 11.85 -2.51
N GLY A 152 -16.56 10.62 -2.87
CA GLY A 152 -16.70 10.19 -4.26
C GLY A 152 -15.40 9.72 -4.91
N ALA A 153 -14.34 9.51 -4.13
CA ALA A 153 -13.08 8.94 -4.61
C ALA A 153 -13.03 7.44 -4.33
N GLY A 154 -12.80 6.65 -5.37
CA GLY A 154 -12.71 5.19 -5.29
C GLY A 154 -13.89 4.45 -5.90
N THR A 155 -13.70 3.16 -6.15
CA THR A 155 -14.75 2.29 -6.62
C THR A 155 -15.67 1.88 -5.46
N LYS A 156 -16.98 1.95 -5.69
CA LYS A 156 -17.95 1.32 -4.78
C LYS A 156 -17.77 -0.18 -4.89
N ASP A 157 -17.01 -0.74 -3.98
CA ASP A 157 -16.93 -2.19 -3.85
C ASP A 157 -18.25 -2.66 -3.23
N CYS A 158 -19.10 -3.29 -4.04
CA CYS A 158 -20.39 -3.81 -3.58
C CYS A 158 -20.23 -4.80 -2.41
N ASP A 159 -19.06 -5.42 -2.30
CA ASP A 159 -18.72 -6.35 -1.23
C ASP A 159 -18.52 -5.65 0.14
N ALA A 160 -18.12 -4.38 0.15
CA ALA A 160 -17.96 -3.61 1.40
C ALA A 160 -19.30 -3.34 2.09
N TRP A 161 -20.39 -3.21 1.33
CA TRP A 161 -21.74 -3.02 1.87
C TRP A 161 -22.33 -4.29 2.47
N GLY A 162 -21.92 -5.47 1.98
CA GLY A 162 -22.36 -6.75 2.53
C GLY A 162 -21.88 -6.98 3.96
N TYR A 163 -20.67 -6.52 4.29
CA TYR A 163 -20.10 -6.65 5.63
C TYR A 163 -20.72 -5.69 6.66
N MET A 164 -21.15 -4.49 6.24
CA MET A 164 -21.76 -3.52 7.16
C MET A 164 -23.24 -3.85 7.47
N LYS A 165 -23.92 -4.63 6.64
CA LYS A 165 -25.30 -5.05 6.89
C LYS A 165 -25.43 -6.22 7.87
N ASN A 166 -24.35 -6.95 8.11
CA ASN A 166 -24.32 -8.15 8.95
C ASN A 166 -23.55 -7.95 10.27
N ALA A 167 -23.18 -6.72 10.60
CA ALA A 167 -22.52 -6.40 11.87
C ALA A 167 -23.53 -5.82 12.88
#